data_f8fb2a5cfa1cca70a6766ad9b32972f9
#
_entry.id   f8fb2a5cfa1cca70a6766ad9b32972f9
#
_cell.length_a   1.000
_cell.length_b   1.000
_cell.length_c   1.000
_cell.angle_alpha   90.00
_cell.angle_beta   90.00
_cell.angle_gamma   90.00
#
_symmetry.space_group_name_H-M   'P 1'
#
loop_
_entity.id
_entity.type
_entity.pdbx_description
1 polymer ?
#
loop_
_entity_poly.entity_id
_entity_poly.type
_entity_poly.pdbx_seq_one_letter_code
_entity_poly.pdbx_strand_id
1 'polypeptide(L)'
;MIFHSRMNWSDEDIGFMQAAILQAEIAASKEEVPVGAVLIRNGDIISRGRNRPCRDDDPTAHAEIVAIRRAALSEGNYRLNGMTLYVTLEPCVMCVGACLLYTSDAADE
;
A
#
# COMPACT_ATOMS: atom_id res chain seq x y z
N MET A 1 -8.49 -6.55 3.42
CA MET A 1 -7.96 -5.30 2.86
C MET A 1 -8.91 -4.75 1.82
N ILE A 2 -9.13 -3.46 1.79
CA ILE A 2 -10.08 -2.82 0.89
C ILE A 2 -9.34 -1.82 0.03
N PHE A 3 -9.61 -1.83 -1.29
CA PHE A 3 -9.10 -0.83 -2.21
C PHE A 3 -10.17 0.21 -2.42
N HIS A 4 -9.82 1.49 -2.25
CA HIS A 4 -10.75 2.57 -2.49
C HIS A 4 -10.72 3.03 -3.94
N SER A 5 -11.92 3.09 -4.54
CA SER A 5 -12.12 3.72 -5.83
C SER A 5 -12.38 5.22 -5.62
N ARG A 6 -12.49 5.96 -6.72
CA ARG A 6 -12.70 7.42 -6.66
C ARG A 6 -14.09 7.84 -6.23
N MET A 7 -15.01 6.91 -6.06
CA MET A 7 -16.41 7.25 -5.79
C MET A 7 -16.64 7.35 -4.28
N ASN A 8 -17.39 8.37 -3.88
CA ASN A 8 -17.85 8.55 -2.50
C ASN A 8 -16.72 8.65 -1.46
N TRP A 9 -15.69 9.42 -1.80
CA TRP A 9 -14.57 9.61 -0.89
C TRP A 9 -14.94 10.58 0.23
N SER A 10 -14.67 10.18 1.47
CA SER A 10 -14.75 11.05 2.63
C SER A 10 -13.52 11.96 2.70
N ASP A 11 -13.56 12.95 3.59
CA ASP A 11 -12.39 13.80 3.86
C ASP A 11 -11.22 12.96 4.37
N GLU A 12 -11.50 11.93 5.16
CA GLU A 12 -10.48 11.01 5.66
C GLU A 12 -9.83 10.25 4.50
N ASP A 13 -10.62 9.75 3.55
CA ASP A 13 -10.09 9.06 2.37
C ASP A 13 -9.18 9.98 1.56
N ILE A 14 -9.57 11.23 1.39
CA ILE A 14 -8.77 12.23 0.66
C ILE A 14 -7.43 12.44 1.37
N GLY A 15 -7.44 12.55 2.69
CA GLY A 15 -6.23 12.72 3.48
C GLY A 15 -5.27 11.54 3.33
N PHE A 16 -5.79 10.32 3.36
CA PHE A 16 -4.96 9.12 3.17
C PHE A 16 -4.43 9.03 1.74
N MET A 17 -5.24 9.39 0.76
CA MET A 17 -4.76 9.40 -0.63
C MET A 17 -3.68 10.47 -0.83
N GLN A 18 -3.79 11.62 -0.17
CA GLN A 18 -2.73 12.63 -0.22
C GLN A 18 -1.42 12.08 0.35
N ALA A 19 -1.48 11.29 1.41
CA ALA A 19 -0.31 10.63 1.97
C ALA A 19 0.30 9.64 0.97
N ALA A 20 -0.52 8.90 0.24
CA ALA A 20 -0.05 8.00 -0.81
C ALA A 20 0.59 8.79 -1.97
N ILE A 21 -0.02 9.91 -2.36
CA ILE A 21 0.52 10.78 -3.42
C ILE A 21 1.89 11.33 -3.01
N LEU A 22 2.08 11.70 -1.76
CA LEU A 22 3.37 12.16 -1.28
C LEU A 22 4.44 11.08 -1.46
N GLN A 23 4.11 9.83 -1.18
CA GLN A 23 5.02 8.72 -1.41
C GLN A 23 5.36 8.56 -2.91
N ALA A 24 4.37 8.77 -3.79
CA ALA A 24 4.60 8.75 -5.23
C ALA A 24 5.56 9.86 -5.65
N GLU A 25 5.42 11.06 -5.09
CA GLU A 25 6.32 12.18 -5.38
C GLU A 25 7.74 11.89 -4.91
N ILE A 26 7.91 11.24 -3.76
CA ILE A 26 9.22 10.84 -3.27
C ILE A 26 9.85 9.81 -4.23
N ALA A 27 9.05 8.84 -4.69
CA ALA A 27 9.54 7.87 -5.68
C ALA A 27 10.03 8.58 -6.94
N ALA A 28 9.25 9.52 -7.47
CA ALA A 28 9.62 10.29 -8.66
C ALA A 28 10.93 11.05 -8.43
N SER A 29 11.12 11.63 -7.25
CA SER A 29 12.36 12.37 -6.93
C SER A 29 13.58 11.47 -6.90
N LYS A 30 13.40 10.17 -6.80
CA LYS A 30 14.47 9.17 -6.80
C LYS A 30 14.53 8.37 -8.09
N GLU A 31 13.92 8.90 -9.14
CA GLU A 31 13.92 8.31 -10.48
C GLU A 31 13.25 6.94 -10.54
N GLU A 32 12.30 6.70 -9.63
CA GLU A 32 11.44 5.51 -9.67
C GLU A 32 10.09 5.89 -10.27
N VAL A 33 9.33 4.88 -10.70
CA VAL A 33 7.96 5.10 -11.17
C VAL A 33 7.15 5.72 -10.02
N PRO A 34 6.40 6.81 -10.26
CA PRO A 34 5.74 7.55 -9.19
C PRO A 34 4.45 6.87 -8.69
N VAL A 35 4.62 5.82 -7.92
CA VAL A 35 3.51 5.12 -7.26
C VAL A 35 3.76 5.14 -5.77
N GLY A 36 2.72 5.47 -5.02
CA GLY A 36 2.75 5.49 -3.57
C GLY A 36 1.55 4.74 -2.99
N ALA A 37 1.72 4.23 -1.78
CA ALA A 37 0.68 3.50 -1.07
C ALA A 37 0.78 3.74 0.42
N VAL A 38 -0.37 3.69 1.10
CA VAL A 38 -0.43 3.69 2.56
C VAL A 38 -1.40 2.62 3.03
N LEU A 39 -1.08 1.99 4.15
CA LEU A 39 -1.95 1.03 4.82
C LEU A 39 -2.51 1.67 6.08
N ILE A 40 -3.82 1.56 6.25
CA ILE A 40 -4.58 2.22 7.30
C ILE A 40 -5.31 1.18 8.13
N ARG A 41 -5.29 1.34 9.45
CA ARG A 41 -6.15 0.59 10.37
C ARG A 41 -6.72 1.56 11.39
N ASN A 42 -8.06 1.56 11.54
CA ASN A 42 -8.75 2.37 12.55
C ASN A 42 -8.36 3.86 12.51
N GLY A 43 -8.22 4.41 11.31
CA GLY A 43 -7.89 5.82 11.14
C GLY A 43 -6.41 6.16 11.25
N ASP A 44 -5.55 5.18 11.50
CA ASP A 44 -4.11 5.39 11.64
C ASP A 44 -3.35 4.83 10.45
N ILE A 45 -2.32 5.58 10.02
CA ILE A 45 -1.39 5.11 9.01
C ILE A 45 -0.45 4.12 9.67
N ILE A 46 -0.54 2.85 9.26
CA ILE A 46 0.31 1.79 9.80
C ILE A 46 1.64 1.74 9.05
N SER A 47 1.60 1.91 7.73
CA SER A 47 2.82 1.93 6.93
C SER A 47 2.63 2.74 5.66
N ARG A 48 3.76 3.15 5.09
CA ARG A 48 3.83 3.85 3.81
C ARG A 48 4.77 3.09 2.90
N GLY A 49 4.48 3.11 1.61
CA GLY A 49 5.33 2.49 0.61
C GLY A 49 5.39 3.30 -0.66
N ARG A 50 6.48 3.17 -1.38
CA ARG A 50 6.68 3.75 -2.70
C ARG A 50 7.42 2.77 -3.58
N ASN A 51 7.28 2.94 -4.90
CA ASN A 51 8.02 2.10 -5.82
C ASN A 51 9.53 2.26 -5.61
N ARG A 52 10.23 1.13 -5.49
CA ARG A 52 11.68 1.09 -5.26
C ARG A 52 12.41 -0.02 -6.04
N PRO A 53 11.93 -0.48 -7.21
CA PRO A 53 12.59 -1.62 -7.88
C PRO A 53 14.06 -1.34 -8.21
N CYS A 54 14.37 -0.13 -8.71
CA CYS A 54 15.75 0.23 -9.04
C CYS A 54 16.61 0.41 -7.82
N ARG A 55 16.08 1.11 -6.82
CA ARG A 55 16.82 1.41 -5.60
C ARG A 55 17.15 0.17 -4.78
N ASP A 56 16.20 -0.76 -4.72
CA ASP A 56 16.35 -1.96 -3.90
C ASP A 56 16.89 -3.15 -4.69
N ASP A 57 17.14 -2.98 -5.99
CA ASP A 57 17.47 -4.07 -6.90
C ASP A 57 16.47 -5.24 -6.77
N ASP A 58 15.21 -4.89 -6.59
CA ASP A 58 14.13 -5.84 -6.33
C ASP A 58 12.97 -5.55 -7.27
N PRO A 59 12.72 -6.40 -8.27
CA PRO A 59 11.65 -6.17 -9.23
C PRO A 59 10.25 -6.24 -8.59
N THR A 60 10.13 -6.76 -7.37
CA THR A 60 8.85 -6.82 -6.66
C THR A 60 8.63 -5.62 -5.74
N ALA A 61 9.55 -4.66 -5.68
CA ALA A 61 9.47 -3.52 -4.77
C ALA A 61 8.51 -2.45 -5.29
N HIS A 62 7.28 -2.84 -5.61
CA HIS A 62 6.18 -1.95 -5.91
C HIS A 62 5.67 -1.31 -4.61
N ALA A 63 5.06 -0.14 -4.70
CA ALA A 63 4.61 0.63 -3.54
C ALA A 63 3.78 -0.21 -2.56
N GLU A 64 2.85 -1.00 -3.08
CA GLU A 64 1.96 -1.83 -2.26
C GLU A 64 2.74 -2.91 -1.53
N ILE A 65 3.67 -3.57 -2.22
CA ILE A 65 4.52 -4.60 -1.62
C ILE A 65 5.39 -4.00 -0.53
N VAL A 66 5.98 -2.84 -0.79
CA VAL A 66 6.82 -2.14 0.20
C VAL A 66 5.99 -1.81 1.44
N ALA A 67 4.78 -1.28 1.26
CA ALA A 67 3.90 -0.94 2.37
C ALA A 67 3.51 -2.19 3.18
N ILE A 68 3.17 -3.28 2.49
CA ILE A 68 2.79 -4.55 3.14
C ILE A 68 3.96 -5.11 3.95
N ARG A 69 5.17 -5.14 3.38
CA ARG A 69 6.36 -5.63 4.07
C ARG A 69 6.65 -4.81 5.33
N ARG A 70 6.58 -3.50 5.23
CA ARG A 70 6.82 -2.61 6.37
C ARG A 70 5.78 -2.82 7.47
N ALA A 71 4.52 -2.98 7.09
CA ALA A 71 3.45 -3.24 8.05
C ALA A 71 3.65 -4.57 8.75
N ALA A 72 4.00 -5.62 8.01
CA ALA A 72 4.24 -6.94 8.59
C ALA A 72 5.40 -6.91 9.60
N LEU A 73 6.48 -6.21 9.26
CA LEU A 73 7.62 -6.06 10.16
C LEU A 73 7.24 -5.28 11.41
N SER A 74 6.50 -4.18 11.26
CA SER A 74 6.05 -3.33 12.35
C SER A 74 5.11 -4.08 13.29
N GLU A 75 4.20 -4.88 12.73
CA GLU A 75 3.22 -5.62 13.53
C GLU A 75 3.79 -6.92 14.10
N GLY A 76 4.93 -7.36 13.62
CA GLY A 76 5.48 -8.66 14.00
C GLY A 76 4.64 -9.82 13.53
N ASN A 77 3.84 -9.62 12.48
CA ASN A 77 2.90 -10.60 11.98
C ASN A 77 2.69 -10.41 10.49
N TYR A 78 2.69 -11.50 9.72
CA TYR A 78 2.44 -11.42 8.29
C TYR A 78 0.96 -11.20 7.95
N ARG A 79 0.04 -11.46 8.88
CA ARG A 79 -1.38 -11.22 8.65
C ARG A 79 -1.74 -9.78 8.98
N LEU A 80 -2.31 -9.09 8.00
CA LEU A 80 -2.64 -7.66 8.10
C LEU A 80 -4.15 -7.45 7.93
N ASN A 81 -4.93 -8.21 8.70
CA ASN A 81 -6.38 -8.16 8.62
C ASN A 81 -6.93 -6.80 9.05
N GLY A 82 -8.03 -6.40 8.45
CA GLY A 82 -8.73 -5.19 8.82
C GLY A 82 -8.06 -3.91 8.34
N MET A 83 -7.09 -4.00 7.44
CA MET A 83 -6.43 -2.82 6.91
C MET A 83 -7.05 -2.39 5.58
N THR A 84 -6.97 -1.08 5.30
CA THR A 84 -7.35 -0.49 4.03
C THR A 84 -6.12 0.01 3.33
N LEU A 85 -5.99 -0.32 2.05
CA LEU A 85 -4.88 0.13 1.21
C LEU A 85 -5.33 1.29 0.34
N TYR A 86 -4.60 2.39 0.41
CA TYR A 86 -4.75 3.51 -0.53
C TYR A 86 -3.53 3.51 -1.42
N VAL A 87 -3.74 3.48 -2.73
CA VAL A 87 -2.66 3.42 -3.71
C VAL A 87 -2.98 4.36 -4.87
N THR A 88 -1.96 5.01 -5.41
CA THR A 88 -2.14 6.03 -6.46
C THR A 88 -2.44 5.44 -7.85
N LEU A 89 -2.13 4.16 -8.06
CA LEU A 89 -2.49 3.41 -9.26
C LEU A 89 -3.10 2.08 -8.85
N GLU A 90 -3.87 1.47 -9.76
CA GLU A 90 -4.42 0.15 -9.50
C GLU A 90 -3.29 -0.87 -9.31
N PRO A 91 -3.38 -1.73 -8.29
CA PRO A 91 -2.37 -2.75 -8.06
C PRO A 91 -2.28 -3.72 -9.24
N CYS A 92 -1.07 -4.15 -9.55
CA CYS A 92 -0.86 -5.22 -10.53
C CYS A 92 -1.27 -6.56 -9.92
N VAL A 93 -1.28 -7.62 -10.74
CA VAL A 93 -1.67 -8.97 -10.30
C VAL A 93 -0.81 -9.44 -9.11
N MET A 94 0.48 -9.15 -9.14
CA MET A 94 1.39 -9.49 -8.04
C MET A 94 0.95 -8.83 -6.73
N CYS A 95 0.64 -7.55 -6.78
CA CYS A 95 0.25 -6.79 -5.58
C CYS A 95 -1.11 -7.24 -5.05
N VAL A 96 -2.07 -7.50 -5.94
CA VAL A 96 -3.37 -8.05 -5.55
C VAL A 96 -3.19 -9.41 -4.89
N GLY A 97 -2.35 -10.27 -5.46
CA GLY A 97 -2.06 -11.57 -4.88
C GLY A 97 -1.45 -11.47 -3.50
N ALA A 98 -0.50 -10.54 -3.30
CA ALA A 98 0.11 -10.31 -2.00
C ALA A 98 -0.92 -9.81 -0.99
N CYS A 99 -1.81 -8.91 -1.39
CA CYS A 99 -2.88 -8.40 -0.52
C CYS A 99 -3.80 -9.54 -0.08
N LEU A 100 -4.22 -10.39 -1.00
CA LEU A 100 -5.08 -11.52 -0.67
C LEU A 100 -4.38 -12.52 0.24
N LEU A 101 -3.10 -12.79 -0.02
CA LEU A 101 -2.34 -13.76 0.74
C LEU A 101 -2.12 -13.32 2.19
N TYR A 102 -1.81 -12.05 2.41
CA TYR A 102 -1.39 -11.57 3.73
C TYR A 102 -2.49 -10.91 4.54
N THR A 103 -3.55 -10.44 3.91
CA THR A 103 -4.53 -9.57 4.59
C THR A 103 -5.96 -10.05 4.49
N SER A 104 -6.25 -11.00 3.61
CA SER A 104 -7.63 -11.32 3.31
C SER A 104 -8.26 -12.23 4.34
N ASP A 105 -9.37 -11.79 4.90
CA ASP A 105 -10.22 -12.64 5.72
C ASP A 105 -10.91 -13.72 4.87
N ALA A 106 -11.10 -13.43 3.58
CA ALA A 106 -11.66 -14.40 2.66
C ALA A 106 -10.76 -15.63 2.48
N ALA A 107 -9.46 -15.48 2.68
CA ALA A 107 -8.53 -16.60 2.63
C ALA A 107 -8.75 -17.57 3.80
N ASP A 108 -9.42 -17.14 4.83
CA ASP A 108 -9.71 -17.96 6.00
C ASP A 108 -11.03 -18.73 5.87
N GLU A 109 -11.74 -18.48 4.80
CA GLU A 109 -13.04 -19.13 4.54
C GLU A 109 -12.88 -20.45 3.75
#